data_8b5a889e0b6650b918623d3ad031dd4a
#
_entry.id   8b5a889e0b6650b918623d3ad031dd4a
#
_cell.length_a   1.000
_cell.length_b   1.000
_cell.length_c   1.000
_cell.angle_alpha   90.00
_cell.angle_beta   90.00
_cell.angle_gamma   90.00
#
_symmetry.space_group_name_H-M   'P 1'
#
loop_
_entity.id
_entity.type
_entity.pdbx_description
1 polymer ?
#
loop_
_entity_poly.entity_id
_entity_poly.type
_entity_poly.pdbx_seq_one_letter_code
_entity_poly.pdbx_strand_id
1 'polypeptide(L)'
;MNKSKSNSINRRQFLYGAGVGVAMFSILPGCATRGGRRLSQNDKLNVAGIGIGSRGGADVGEVAGLGENIVALCDVDENYAAKEFAKYPNARRFTDYRVMLDKLGKEIDGVVIGTPDHTHAVIAMEAMRRGKHVYCEKPLAHSVHEVRALMAA
;
A
#
# COMPACT_ATOMS: atom_id res chain seq x y z
N MET A 1 -33.71 41.05 -40.27
CA MET A 1 -33.30 40.92 -38.86
C MET A 1 -33.70 39.55 -38.35
N ASN A 2 -32.75 38.65 -38.31
CA ASN A 2 -32.98 37.24 -37.95
C ASN A 2 -32.54 37.06 -36.48
N LYS A 3 -33.52 36.83 -35.57
CA LYS A 3 -33.26 36.61 -34.15
C LYS A 3 -32.78 35.15 -33.96
N SER A 4 -31.50 35.01 -33.66
CA SER A 4 -30.93 33.76 -33.14
C SER A 4 -31.65 33.39 -31.85
N LYS A 5 -32.37 32.24 -31.84
CA LYS A 5 -32.91 31.62 -30.61
C LYS A 5 -31.78 30.95 -29.87
N SER A 6 -31.39 31.49 -28.73
CA SER A 6 -30.51 30.85 -27.78
C SER A 6 -31.23 29.62 -27.19
N ASN A 7 -30.77 28.41 -27.53
CA ASN A 7 -31.21 27.16 -26.93
C ASN A 7 -30.52 27.01 -25.57
N SER A 8 -31.10 27.56 -24.52
CA SER A 8 -30.67 27.30 -23.14
C SER A 8 -31.26 25.98 -22.68
N ILE A 9 -30.40 25.00 -22.51
CA ILE A 9 -30.77 23.70 -21.91
C ILE A 9 -31.07 23.94 -20.41
N ASN A 10 -32.28 23.64 -19.95
CA ASN A 10 -32.63 23.74 -18.53
C ASN A 10 -32.10 22.51 -17.73
N ARG A 11 -32.00 22.68 -16.39
CA ARG A 11 -31.45 21.64 -15.51
C ARG A 11 -32.14 20.26 -15.66
N ARG A 12 -33.45 20.27 -15.94
CA ARG A 12 -34.23 19.05 -16.08
C ARG A 12 -33.89 18.34 -17.42
N GLN A 13 -33.70 19.07 -18.51
CA GLN A 13 -33.27 18.52 -19.79
C GLN A 13 -31.85 17.97 -19.71
N PHE A 14 -30.96 18.61 -18.95
CA PHE A 14 -29.61 18.10 -18.70
C PHE A 14 -29.66 16.75 -17.93
N LEU A 15 -30.49 16.65 -16.91
CA LEU A 15 -30.62 15.41 -16.10
C LEU A 15 -31.22 14.28 -16.92
N TYR A 16 -32.21 14.54 -17.81
CA TYR A 16 -32.75 13.51 -18.71
C TYR A 16 -31.74 13.09 -19.78
N GLY A 17 -30.93 14.01 -20.32
CA GLY A 17 -29.87 13.70 -21.26
C GLY A 17 -28.71 12.92 -20.64
N ALA A 18 -28.38 13.17 -19.38
CA ALA A 18 -27.37 12.43 -18.64
C ALA A 18 -27.83 10.99 -18.28
N GLY A 19 -29.14 10.77 -18.06
CA GLY A 19 -29.68 9.46 -17.70
C GLY A 19 -29.61 8.41 -18.80
N VAL A 20 -29.58 8.80 -20.09
CA VAL A 20 -29.49 7.86 -21.21
C VAL A 20 -28.05 7.52 -21.59
N GLY A 21 -27.07 8.36 -21.17
CA GLY A 21 -25.63 8.15 -21.43
C GLY A 21 -24.90 7.24 -20.43
N VAL A 22 -25.52 6.87 -19.31
CA VAL A 22 -24.84 6.14 -18.22
C VAL A 22 -24.75 4.62 -18.46
N ALA A 23 -25.41 4.08 -19.50
CA ALA A 23 -25.43 2.63 -19.76
C ALA A 23 -24.14 2.05 -20.39
N MET A 24 -23.12 2.87 -20.71
CA MET A 24 -21.89 2.40 -21.38
C MET A 24 -20.58 2.85 -20.73
N PHE A 25 -20.60 3.43 -19.54
CA PHE A 25 -19.37 3.58 -18.77
C PHE A 25 -19.20 2.33 -17.92
N SER A 26 -18.61 1.30 -18.49
CA SER A 26 -17.91 0.29 -17.71
C SER A 26 -16.84 1.04 -16.92
N ILE A 27 -17.10 1.31 -15.63
CA ILE A 27 -16.08 1.73 -14.69
C ILE A 27 -15.10 0.57 -14.66
N LEU A 28 -14.02 0.68 -15.43
CA LEU A 28 -12.87 -0.19 -15.26
C LEU A 28 -12.37 0.08 -13.84
N PRO A 29 -12.42 -0.89 -12.93
CA PRO A 29 -11.81 -0.71 -11.63
C PRO A 29 -10.31 -0.52 -11.88
N GLY A 30 -9.84 0.72 -11.69
CA GLY A 30 -8.43 1.01 -11.68
C GLY A 30 -7.74 0.11 -10.65
N CYS A 31 -6.59 -0.44 -11.02
CA CYS A 31 -5.75 -1.29 -10.21
C CYS A 31 -6.33 -2.68 -9.90
N ALA A 32 -6.48 -3.51 -10.93
CA ALA A 32 -6.44 -4.95 -10.72
C ALA A 32 -4.99 -5.34 -10.41
N THR A 33 -4.59 -5.25 -9.15
CA THR A 33 -3.34 -5.89 -8.69
C THR A 33 -3.50 -7.38 -8.92
N ARG A 34 -2.60 -7.93 -9.70
CA ARG A 34 -2.57 -9.36 -10.04
C ARG A 34 -2.47 -10.17 -8.74
N GLY A 35 -3.61 -10.69 -8.25
CA GLY A 35 -3.68 -11.61 -7.11
C GLY A 35 -3.80 -11.02 -5.72
N GLY A 36 -3.98 -9.69 -5.56
CA GLY A 36 -4.23 -9.05 -4.26
C GLY A 36 -5.72 -9.03 -3.85
N ARG A 37 -5.98 -8.87 -2.56
CA ARG A 37 -7.32 -8.59 -2.02
C ARG A 37 -7.87 -7.31 -2.65
N ARG A 38 -9.11 -7.32 -3.15
CA ARG A 38 -9.79 -6.09 -3.58
C ARG A 38 -10.21 -5.32 -2.34
N LEU A 39 -9.61 -4.16 -2.14
CA LEU A 39 -9.93 -3.26 -1.04
C LEU A 39 -11.05 -2.31 -1.44
N SER A 40 -12.05 -2.18 -0.58
CA SER A 40 -12.99 -1.07 -0.60
C SER A 40 -12.33 0.14 0.08
N GLN A 41 -12.81 1.36 -0.20
CA GLN A 41 -12.29 2.59 0.45
C GLN A 41 -12.40 2.57 1.98
N ASN A 42 -13.29 1.74 2.53
CA ASN A 42 -13.52 1.61 3.97
C ASN A 42 -12.87 0.36 4.57
N ASP A 43 -12.18 -0.43 3.77
CA ASP A 43 -11.47 -1.63 4.26
C ASP A 43 -10.14 -1.21 4.89
N LYS A 44 -9.83 -1.81 6.03
CA LYS A 44 -8.51 -1.66 6.65
C LYS A 44 -7.44 -2.38 5.84
N LEU A 45 -6.28 -1.75 5.72
CA LEU A 45 -5.10 -2.37 5.13
C LEU A 45 -4.49 -3.39 6.09
N ASN A 46 -4.01 -4.47 5.55
CA ASN A 46 -3.19 -5.43 6.26
C ASN A 46 -1.71 -5.10 6.01
N VAL A 47 -1.05 -4.58 7.02
CA VAL A 47 0.32 -4.07 6.92
C VAL A 47 1.29 -4.99 7.65
N ALA A 48 2.46 -5.21 7.06
CA ALA A 48 3.57 -5.89 7.69
C ALA A 48 4.73 -4.93 7.95
N GLY A 49 5.36 -5.03 9.13
CA GLY A 49 6.57 -4.29 9.48
C GLY A 49 7.83 -5.12 9.26
N ILE A 50 8.88 -4.53 8.67
CA ILE A 50 10.18 -5.17 8.42
C ILE A 50 11.28 -4.28 8.98
N GLY A 51 12.09 -4.81 9.93
CA GLY A 51 13.10 -4.05 10.65
C GLY A 51 12.46 -3.17 11.73
N ILE A 52 11.76 -3.79 12.67
CA ILE A 52 10.90 -3.10 13.63
C ILE A 52 11.59 -2.75 14.97
N GLY A 53 12.82 -3.19 15.17
CA GLY A 53 13.51 -3.02 16.47
C GLY A 53 13.88 -1.57 16.80
N SER A 54 13.77 -0.62 15.86
CA SER A 54 14.14 0.79 16.05
C SER A 54 13.10 1.72 15.42
N ARG A 55 13.51 2.53 14.43
CA ARG A 55 12.66 3.50 13.74
C ARG A 55 11.44 2.83 13.10
N GLY A 56 11.64 1.68 12.45
CA GLY A 56 10.53 0.95 11.83
C GLY A 56 9.41 0.56 12.80
N GLY A 57 9.72 0.32 14.07
CA GLY A 57 8.69 0.09 15.10
C GLY A 57 7.83 1.33 15.37
N ALA A 58 8.44 2.54 15.33
CA ALA A 58 7.69 3.79 15.45
C ALA A 58 6.77 3.99 14.24
N ASP A 59 7.27 3.75 13.02
CA ASP A 59 6.48 3.90 11.79
C ASP A 59 5.30 2.92 11.73
N VAL A 60 5.51 1.66 12.14
CA VAL A 60 4.43 0.67 12.33
C VAL A 60 3.42 1.16 13.35
N GLY A 61 3.89 1.79 14.43
CA GLY A 61 3.04 2.38 15.47
C GLY A 61 2.14 3.49 14.94
N GLU A 62 2.66 4.36 14.07
CA GLU A 62 1.88 5.42 13.42
C GLU A 62 0.79 4.83 12.51
N VAL A 63 1.15 3.82 11.69
CA VAL A 63 0.18 3.11 10.82
C VAL A 63 -0.92 2.43 11.65
N ALA A 64 -0.55 1.75 12.74
CA ALA A 64 -1.51 1.14 13.66
C ALA A 64 -2.43 2.19 14.32
N GLY A 65 -1.87 3.38 14.64
CA GLY A 65 -2.62 4.53 15.19
C GLY A 65 -3.69 5.07 14.25
N LEU A 66 -3.53 4.89 12.93
CA LEU A 66 -4.55 5.20 11.93
C LEU A 66 -5.67 4.14 11.85
N GLY A 67 -5.55 3.06 12.59
CA GLY A 67 -6.54 1.98 12.69
C GLY A 67 -6.33 0.83 11.71
N GLU A 68 -5.21 0.78 11.02
CA GLU A 68 -4.86 -0.30 10.08
C GLU A 68 -4.46 -1.60 10.82
N ASN A 69 -4.56 -2.73 10.14
CA ASN A 69 -4.24 -4.03 10.74
C ASN A 69 -2.74 -4.32 10.60
N ILE A 70 -2.06 -4.54 11.72
CA ILE A 70 -0.70 -5.07 11.71
C ILE A 70 -0.77 -6.59 11.75
N VAL A 71 -0.53 -7.24 10.60
CA VAL A 71 -0.73 -8.69 10.44
C VAL A 71 0.55 -9.50 10.56
N ALA A 72 1.72 -8.87 10.33
CA ALA A 72 3.01 -9.52 10.46
C ALA A 72 4.11 -8.54 10.86
N LEU A 73 5.10 -9.04 11.57
CA LEU A 73 6.28 -8.30 11.98
C LEU A 73 7.53 -9.16 11.71
N CYS A 74 8.56 -8.53 11.18
CA CYS A 74 9.82 -9.18 10.84
C CYS A 74 11.01 -8.38 11.36
N ASP A 75 11.89 -9.04 12.10
CA ASP A 75 13.19 -8.51 12.49
C ASP A 75 14.18 -9.66 12.66
N VAL A 76 15.43 -9.43 12.26
CA VAL A 76 16.50 -10.45 12.40
C VAL A 76 16.96 -10.63 13.84
N ASP A 77 16.77 -9.58 14.66
CA ASP A 77 17.11 -9.60 16.11
C ASP A 77 15.81 -9.59 16.94
N GLU A 78 15.36 -10.77 17.32
CA GLU A 78 14.16 -10.95 18.13
C GLU A 78 14.28 -10.30 19.51
N ASN A 79 15.48 -10.24 20.09
CA ASN A 79 15.69 -9.64 21.40
C ASN A 79 15.59 -8.12 21.31
N TYR A 80 16.21 -7.52 20.30
CA TYR A 80 16.16 -6.09 20.06
C TYR A 80 14.72 -5.62 19.72
N ALA A 81 14.00 -6.40 18.94
CA ALA A 81 12.61 -6.13 18.54
C ALA A 81 11.55 -6.62 19.55
N ALA A 82 11.94 -7.23 20.68
CA ALA A 82 11.02 -7.88 21.61
C ALA A 82 9.86 -6.99 22.08
N LYS A 83 10.14 -5.70 22.34
CA LYS A 83 9.12 -4.72 22.77
C LYS A 83 8.08 -4.48 21.67
N GLU A 84 8.51 -4.39 20.41
CA GLU A 84 7.62 -4.15 19.29
C GLU A 84 6.78 -5.40 19.00
N PHE A 85 7.37 -6.59 19.07
CA PHE A 85 6.61 -7.84 18.97
C PHE A 85 5.55 -7.97 20.07
N ALA A 86 5.82 -7.50 21.27
CA ALA A 86 4.87 -7.55 22.39
C ALA A 86 3.66 -6.62 22.22
N LYS A 87 3.82 -5.50 21.49
CA LYS A 87 2.71 -4.55 21.21
C LYS A 87 1.64 -5.14 20.30
N TYR A 88 2.02 -6.08 19.43
CA TYR A 88 1.13 -6.69 18.44
C TYR A 88 1.07 -8.21 18.59
N PRO A 89 0.45 -8.72 19.66
CA PRO A 89 0.46 -10.16 19.96
C PRO A 89 -0.22 -11.02 18.91
N ASN A 90 -1.14 -10.44 18.14
CA ASN A 90 -1.85 -11.12 17.05
C ASN A 90 -1.09 -11.11 15.71
N ALA A 91 -0.04 -10.30 15.58
CA ALA A 91 0.79 -10.26 14.38
C ALA A 91 1.71 -11.49 14.34
N ARG A 92 1.84 -12.09 13.17
CA ARG A 92 2.74 -13.23 12.98
C ARG A 92 4.18 -12.74 12.93
N ARG A 93 5.09 -13.48 13.60
CA ARG A 93 6.50 -13.11 13.76
C ARG A 93 7.39 -13.85 12.78
N PHE A 94 8.37 -13.14 12.23
CA PHE A 94 9.33 -13.66 11.28
C PHE A 94 10.71 -13.07 11.53
N THR A 95 11.75 -13.84 11.21
CA THR A 95 13.14 -13.38 11.20
C THR A 95 13.66 -13.11 9.79
N ASP A 96 12.97 -13.64 8.76
CA ASP A 96 13.28 -13.43 7.34
C ASP A 96 12.03 -12.90 6.61
N TYR A 97 12.13 -11.69 6.05
CA TYR A 97 11.05 -11.05 5.31
C TYR A 97 10.62 -11.82 4.06
N ARG A 98 11.52 -12.58 3.43
CA ARG A 98 11.22 -13.40 2.25
C ARG A 98 10.26 -14.52 2.62
N VAL A 99 10.54 -15.19 3.73
CA VAL A 99 9.66 -16.24 4.28
C VAL A 99 8.31 -15.65 4.68
N MET A 100 8.30 -14.44 5.26
CA MET A 100 7.07 -13.72 5.57
C MET A 100 6.24 -13.45 4.32
N LEU A 101 6.85 -12.88 3.29
CA LEU A 101 6.18 -12.56 2.03
C LEU A 101 5.73 -13.82 1.28
N ASP A 102 6.48 -14.93 1.36
CA ASP A 102 6.09 -16.21 0.76
C ASP A 102 4.85 -16.79 1.45
N LYS A 103 4.81 -16.76 2.79
CA LYS A 103 3.72 -17.34 3.55
C LYS A 103 2.46 -16.48 3.60
N LEU A 104 2.62 -15.16 3.66
CA LEU A 104 1.54 -14.19 3.90
C LEU A 104 1.29 -13.24 2.73
N GLY A 105 1.97 -13.40 1.60
CA GLY A 105 1.89 -12.44 0.52
C GLY A 105 0.47 -12.15 0.00
N LYS A 106 -0.46 -13.09 0.12
CA LYS A 106 -1.87 -12.87 -0.25
C LYS A 106 -2.68 -12.09 0.81
N GLU A 107 -2.21 -12.10 2.05
CA GLU A 107 -2.85 -11.47 3.19
C GLU A 107 -2.33 -10.04 3.42
N ILE A 108 -1.08 -9.74 3.00
CA ILE A 108 -0.43 -8.44 3.16
C ILE A 108 -0.82 -7.53 1.99
N ASP A 109 -1.25 -6.32 2.29
CA ASP A 109 -1.54 -5.26 1.31
C ASP A 109 -0.33 -4.32 1.15
N GLY A 110 0.37 -4.00 2.24
CA GLY A 110 1.53 -3.13 2.24
C GLY A 110 2.58 -3.51 3.26
N VAL A 111 3.80 -3.00 3.06
CA VAL A 111 4.94 -3.18 3.97
C VAL A 111 5.51 -1.85 4.42
N VAL A 112 5.91 -1.78 5.69
CA VAL A 112 6.71 -0.69 6.27
C VAL A 112 8.12 -1.21 6.47
N ILE A 113 9.11 -0.53 5.87
CA ILE A 113 10.52 -0.94 5.88
C ILE A 113 11.32 0.06 6.70
N GLY A 114 11.84 -0.37 7.85
CA GLY A 114 12.68 0.40 8.76
C GLY A 114 14.00 -0.29 9.09
N THR A 115 14.50 -1.11 8.18
CA THR A 115 15.80 -1.80 8.25
C THR A 115 16.96 -0.82 8.02
N PRO A 116 18.24 -1.21 8.14
CA PRO A 116 19.36 -0.41 7.68
C PRO A 116 19.29 -0.11 6.17
N ASP A 117 19.79 1.07 5.79
CA ASP A 117 19.67 1.67 4.45
C ASP A 117 20.13 0.76 3.29
N HIS A 118 21.19 -0.03 3.50
CA HIS A 118 21.73 -0.96 2.49
C HIS A 118 20.79 -2.14 2.17
N THR A 119 19.73 -2.32 2.94
CA THR A 119 18.73 -3.37 2.69
C THR A 119 17.39 -2.83 2.17
N HIS A 120 17.20 -1.51 2.20
CA HIS A 120 15.96 -0.86 1.78
C HIS A 120 15.55 -1.27 0.35
N ALA A 121 16.46 -1.10 -0.61
CA ALA A 121 16.16 -1.32 -2.02
C ALA A 121 15.77 -2.78 -2.32
N VAL A 122 16.51 -3.74 -1.78
CA VAL A 122 16.23 -5.15 -2.06
C VAL A 122 14.89 -5.60 -1.46
N ILE A 123 14.55 -5.11 -0.26
CA ILE A 123 13.27 -5.43 0.38
C ILE A 123 12.12 -4.74 -0.36
N ALA A 124 12.26 -3.44 -0.67
CA ALA A 124 11.26 -2.68 -1.41
C ALA A 124 10.98 -3.28 -2.78
N MET A 125 12.03 -3.63 -3.54
CA MET A 125 11.93 -4.27 -4.84
C MET A 125 11.16 -5.60 -4.78
N GLU A 126 11.46 -6.43 -3.79
CA GLU A 126 10.79 -7.72 -3.61
C GLU A 126 9.30 -7.54 -3.27
N ALA A 127 8.97 -6.59 -2.41
CA ALA A 127 7.60 -6.26 -2.08
C ALA A 127 6.83 -5.72 -3.29
N MET A 128 7.42 -4.78 -4.05
CA MET A 128 6.81 -4.20 -5.26
C MET A 128 6.57 -5.25 -6.34
N ARG A 129 7.53 -6.17 -6.58
CA ARG A 129 7.36 -7.29 -7.54
C ARG A 129 6.21 -8.21 -7.17
N ARG A 130 5.88 -8.29 -5.89
CA ARG A 130 4.71 -9.04 -5.38
C ARG A 130 3.43 -8.21 -5.36
N GLY A 131 3.46 -6.99 -5.89
CA GLY A 131 2.31 -6.08 -5.96
C GLY A 131 1.91 -5.51 -4.60
N LYS A 132 2.86 -5.32 -3.67
CA LYS A 132 2.62 -4.71 -2.37
C LYS A 132 2.89 -3.22 -2.39
N HIS A 133 2.08 -2.46 -1.65
CA HIS A 133 2.41 -1.07 -1.33
C HIS A 133 3.63 -1.04 -0.40
N VAL A 134 4.48 -0.04 -0.59
CA VAL A 134 5.73 0.07 0.18
C VAL A 134 5.83 1.46 0.79
N TYR A 135 6.00 1.51 2.10
CA TYR A 135 6.55 2.65 2.81
C TYR A 135 7.97 2.28 3.24
N CYS A 136 8.95 3.08 2.85
CA CYS A 136 10.34 2.83 3.17
C CYS A 136 10.94 4.06 3.87
N GLU A 137 11.62 3.84 4.99
CA GLU A 137 12.35 4.90 5.69
C GLU A 137 13.44 5.49 4.81
N LYS A 138 13.83 6.70 5.15
CA LYS A 138 14.93 7.41 4.49
C LYS A 138 16.30 6.84 4.98
N PRO A 139 17.31 6.86 4.11
CA PRO A 139 17.28 7.15 2.67
C PRO A 139 16.59 6.02 1.90
N LEU A 140 15.97 6.32 0.78
CA LEU A 140 15.23 5.33 -0.01
C LEU A 140 16.07 4.10 -0.40
N ALA A 141 17.36 4.32 -0.68
CA ALA A 141 18.31 3.27 -1.04
C ALA A 141 19.74 3.71 -0.74
N HIS A 142 20.67 2.76 -0.72
CA HIS A 142 22.08 3.01 -0.43
C HIS A 142 22.88 3.55 -1.63
N SER A 143 22.37 3.41 -2.86
CA SER A 143 23.04 3.85 -4.07
C SER A 143 22.08 4.46 -5.09
N VAL A 144 22.60 5.33 -5.98
CA VAL A 144 21.85 5.91 -7.10
C VAL A 144 21.36 4.83 -8.07
N HIS A 145 22.11 3.74 -8.23
CA HIS A 145 21.71 2.60 -9.06
C HIS A 145 20.43 1.95 -8.53
N GLU A 146 20.38 1.70 -7.23
CA GLU A 146 19.20 1.12 -6.57
C GLU A 146 17.98 2.03 -6.67
N VAL A 147 18.16 3.36 -6.48
CA VAL A 147 17.07 4.32 -6.65
C VAL A 147 16.50 4.24 -8.07
N ARG A 148 17.36 4.22 -9.10
CA ARG A 148 16.92 4.08 -10.50
C ARG A 148 16.20 2.77 -10.77
N ALA A 149 16.65 1.67 -10.15
CA ALA A 149 15.99 0.37 -10.25
C ALA A 149 14.57 0.40 -9.64
N LEU A 150 14.42 1.02 -8.46
CA LEU A 150 13.11 1.20 -7.80
C LEU A 150 12.17 2.10 -8.60
N MET A 151 12.70 3.15 -9.27
CA MET A 151 11.89 4.02 -10.13
C MET A 151 11.37 3.30 -11.38
N ALA A 152 12.04 2.25 -11.84
CA ALA A 152 11.66 1.47 -13.01
C ALA A 152 10.71 0.30 -12.69
N ALA A 153 10.52 -0.02 -11.41
CA ALA A 153 9.69 -1.12 -10.95
C ALA A 153 8.25 -0.71 -10.72
#